data_4b21225f1c419ace736ad95465582702
#
_entry.id   4b21225f1c419ace736ad95465582702
#
_cell.length_a   1.000
_cell.length_b   1.000
_cell.length_c   1.000
_cell.angle_alpha   90.00
_cell.angle_beta   90.00
_cell.angle_gamma   90.00
#
_symmetry.space_group_name_H-M   'P 1'
#
loop_
_entity.id
_entity.type
_entity.pdbx_description
1 polymer ?
#
loop_
_entity_poly.entity_id
_entity_poly.type
_entity_poly.pdbx_seq_one_letter_code
_entity_poly.pdbx_strand_id
1 'polypeptide(L)'
;MTDFSYQLYSSRNFPPLSRTLVMLARLGYGEVEGYHALYADAAKVAELAELLELTGLRMPTGHFGLEMIEEAPERVIEIARVLGIGTVYCPALPPDVQPDTGVAWEILGHRLAAAGKPIRDAGLGFGWHNHDLEFIALKDGAIPLEAIFAGAPELEWQADIAWLARSGADPFHWIARFADRITAVHVKDIAPAGQNTGEDGWADVGYGTLDWPGLMTALRATRARHFVIEHDNPRDPERFAERSLTAAQAF
;
A
#
# COMPACT_ATOMS: atom_id res chain seq x y z
N MET A 1 18.07 6.66 9.52
CA MET A 1 17.26 5.46 9.86
C MET A 1 16.01 5.56 9.00
N THR A 2 15.56 4.46 8.40
CA THR A 2 14.31 4.43 7.63
C THR A 2 13.15 4.46 8.62
N ASP A 3 12.24 5.44 8.52
CA ASP A 3 11.01 5.41 9.28
C ASP A 3 10.05 4.43 8.60
N PHE A 4 9.49 3.51 9.39
CA PHE A 4 8.51 2.55 8.90
C PHE A 4 7.10 3.01 9.28
N SER A 5 6.19 2.92 8.34
CA SER A 5 4.76 3.14 8.51
C SER A 5 4.05 1.80 8.79
N TYR A 6 2.84 1.87 9.35
CA TYR A 6 1.99 0.69 9.56
C TYR A 6 0.68 0.86 8.79
N GLN A 7 0.32 -0.12 7.96
CA GLN A 7 -0.98 -0.12 7.26
C GLN A 7 -2.10 -0.46 8.25
N LEU A 8 -3.00 0.50 8.48
CA LEU A 8 -4.09 0.34 9.45
C LEU A 8 -5.11 -0.75 9.06
N TYR A 9 -5.15 -1.15 7.80
CA TYR A 9 -5.95 -2.30 7.34
C TYR A 9 -5.58 -3.60 8.06
N SER A 10 -4.33 -3.76 8.47
CA SER A 10 -3.86 -4.91 9.24
C SER A 10 -4.60 -5.07 10.58
N SER A 11 -5.10 -3.98 11.14
CA SER A 11 -5.82 -3.98 12.43
C SER A 11 -7.34 -3.79 12.30
N ARG A 12 -7.91 -3.86 11.09
CA ARG A 12 -9.34 -3.59 10.84
C ARG A 12 -10.32 -4.44 11.65
N ASN A 13 -9.88 -5.65 12.02
CA ASN A 13 -10.69 -6.61 12.79
C ASN A 13 -10.54 -6.44 14.31
N PHE A 14 -9.78 -5.44 14.79
CA PHE A 14 -9.46 -5.23 16.21
C PHE A 14 -9.87 -3.83 16.70
N PRO A 15 -11.18 -3.51 16.69
CA PRO A 15 -11.66 -2.21 17.17
C PRO A 15 -11.44 -2.05 18.70
N PRO A 16 -11.39 -0.80 19.21
CA PRO A 16 -11.49 0.44 18.48
C PRO A 16 -10.15 0.89 17.87
N LEU A 17 -10.20 1.72 16.82
CA LEU A 17 -9.01 2.24 16.13
C LEU A 17 -8.05 2.98 17.07
N SER A 18 -8.57 3.73 18.04
CA SER A 18 -7.79 4.44 19.05
C SER A 18 -6.82 3.54 19.82
N ARG A 19 -7.22 2.29 20.11
CA ARG A 19 -6.35 1.30 20.77
C ARG A 19 -5.17 0.92 19.86
N THR A 20 -5.43 0.73 18.58
CA THR A 20 -4.38 0.43 17.58
C THR A 20 -3.38 1.58 17.50
N LEU A 21 -3.84 2.83 17.36
CA LEU A 21 -2.93 3.98 17.24
C LEU A 21 -2.07 4.19 18.50
N VAL A 22 -2.66 4.06 19.69
CA VAL A 22 -1.90 4.13 20.95
C VAL A 22 -0.86 3.00 21.04
N MET A 23 -1.22 1.78 20.63
CA MET A 23 -0.30 0.64 20.58
C MET A 23 0.86 0.92 19.64
N LEU A 24 0.61 1.40 18.41
CA LEU A 24 1.63 1.71 17.41
C LEU A 24 2.59 2.81 17.88
N ALA A 25 2.06 3.90 18.45
CA ALA A 25 2.89 4.96 19.02
C ALA A 25 3.79 4.46 20.16
N ARG A 26 3.26 3.59 21.05
CA ARG A 26 4.03 2.95 22.13
C ARG A 26 5.13 2.04 21.61
N LEU A 27 4.90 1.34 20.50
CA LEU A 27 5.89 0.48 19.85
C LEU A 27 6.97 1.25 19.09
N GLY A 28 6.79 2.56 18.89
CA GLY A 28 7.76 3.41 18.23
C GLY A 28 7.54 3.62 16.73
N TYR A 29 6.35 3.31 16.20
CA TYR A 29 5.96 3.78 14.88
C TYR A 29 5.82 5.29 14.88
N GLY A 30 6.32 5.95 13.84
CA GLY A 30 6.12 7.39 13.61
C GLY A 30 5.05 7.69 12.58
N GLU A 31 4.70 6.69 11.78
CA GLU A 31 3.79 6.84 10.65
C GLU A 31 2.80 5.68 10.54
N VAL A 32 1.64 5.97 9.93
CA VAL A 32 0.62 5.00 9.58
C VAL A 32 0.13 5.26 8.15
N GLU A 33 -0.44 4.24 7.52
CA GLU A 33 -1.16 4.38 6.26
C GLU A 33 -2.64 4.06 6.48
N GLY A 34 -3.51 4.91 5.96
CA GLY A 34 -4.94 4.73 6.07
C GLY A 34 -5.55 4.00 4.88
N TYR A 35 -6.80 3.56 5.02
CA TYR A 35 -7.54 2.87 3.95
C TYR A 35 -8.99 3.38 3.87
N HIS A 36 -9.66 3.14 2.76
CA HIS A 36 -10.93 3.76 2.35
C HIS A 36 -12.04 3.73 3.41
N ALA A 37 -12.17 2.67 4.22
CA ALA A 37 -13.23 2.59 5.23
C ALA A 37 -13.07 3.61 6.38
N LEU A 38 -11.86 4.14 6.57
CA LEU A 38 -11.58 5.20 7.54
C LEU A 38 -12.05 6.58 7.07
N TYR A 39 -12.36 6.72 5.78
CA TYR A 39 -12.75 7.98 5.13
C TYR A 39 -14.23 8.04 4.75
N ALA A 40 -15.04 7.10 5.24
CA ALA A 40 -16.42 6.92 4.82
C ALA A 40 -17.29 8.18 5.00
N ASP A 41 -17.03 8.95 6.05
CA ASP A 41 -17.74 10.19 6.33
C ASP A 41 -16.83 11.22 7.04
N ALA A 42 -17.28 12.47 7.11
CA ALA A 42 -16.51 13.57 7.69
C ALA A 42 -16.26 13.40 9.21
N ALA A 43 -17.15 12.73 9.93
CA ALA A 43 -17.00 12.52 11.37
C ALA A 43 -15.85 11.54 11.65
N LYS A 44 -15.76 10.45 10.86
CA LYS A 44 -14.63 9.50 10.96
C LYS A 44 -13.30 10.14 10.61
N VAL A 45 -13.26 11.01 9.58
CA VAL A 45 -12.05 11.75 9.20
C VAL A 45 -11.62 12.68 10.34
N ALA A 46 -12.56 13.41 10.96
CA ALA A 46 -12.27 14.29 12.08
C ALA A 46 -11.76 13.49 13.31
N GLU A 47 -12.43 12.39 13.67
CA GLU A 47 -12.00 11.49 14.75
C GLU A 47 -10.58 10.96 14.49
N LEU A 48 -10.29 10.53 13.27
CA LEU A 48 -8.98 10.04 12.90
C LEU A 48 -7.91 11.14 13.02
N ALA A 49 -8.21 12.36 12.58
CA ALA A 49 -7.28 13.50 12.71
C ALA A 49 -6.95 13.80 14.18
N GLU A 50 -7.97 13.83 15.06
CA GLU A 50 -7.78 14.00 16.51
C GLU A 50 -6.91 12.88 17.11
N LEU A 51 -7.14 11.62 16.70
CA LEU A 51 -6.37 10.48 17.19
C LEU A 51 -4.91 10.53 16.72
N LEU A 52 -4.66 10.96 15.49
CA LEU A 52 -3.29 11.16 14.97
C LEU A 52 -2.56 12.24 15.75
N GLU A 53 -3.23 13.36 16.03
CA GLU A 53 -2.66 14.45 16.87
C GLU A 53 -2.35 13.98 18.29
N LEU A 54 -3.28 13.28 18.94
CA LEU A 54 -3.11 12.73 20.29
C LEU A 54 -1.98 11.72 20.41
N THR A 55 -1.74 10.92 19.36
CA THR A 55 -0.71 9.88 19.37
C THR A 55 0.63 10.33 18.80
N GLY A 56 0.67 11.50 18.13
CA GLY A 56 1.84 12.01 17.44
C GLY A 56 2.19 11.24 16.17
N LEU A 57 1.30 10.35 15.68
CA LEU A 57 1.47 9.60 14.45
C LEU A 57 1.14 10.48 13.23
N ARG A 58 1.92 10.33 12.16
CA ARG A 58 1.68 10.98 10.87
C ARG A 58 1.06 9.99 9.90
N MET A 59 0.34 10.48 8.88
CA MET A 59 -0.25 9.65 7.84
C MET A 59 0.18 10.15 6.46
N PRO A 60 1.41 9.85 6.00
CA PRO A 60 1.92 10.38 4.74
C PRO A 60 1.30 9.75 3.48
N THR A 61 0.73 8.55 3.61
CA THR A 61 0.11 7.80 2.51
C THR A 61 -1.26 7.28 2.88
N GLY A 62 -2.12 7.03 1.88
CA GLY A 62 -3.45 6.49 2.12
C GLY A 62 -4.06 5.85 0.88
N HIS A 63 -4.84 4.78 1.10
CA HIS A 63 -5.56 4.04 0.07
C HIS A 63 -6.98 4.57 -0.13
N PHE A 64 -7.30 4.94 -1.38
CA PHE A 64 -8.62 5.43 -1.79
C PHE A 64 -9.16 4.57 -2.94
N GLY A 65 -10.45 4.25 -2.90
CA GLY A 65 -11.10 3.53 -4.00
C GLY A 65 -11.19 4.38 -5.26
N LEU A 66 -11.06 3.76 -6.44
CA LEU A 66 -11.08 4.45 -7.73
C LEU A 66 -12.37 5.27 -7.93
N GLU A 67 -13.53 4.74 -7.54
CA GLU A 67 -14.81 5.45 -7.63
C GLU A 67 -14.77 6.81 -6.93
N MET A 68 -14.24 6.86 -5.69
CA MET A 68 -14.13 8.13 -4.97
C MET A 68 -13.14 9.09 -5.65
N ILE A 69 -12.04 8.58 -6.20
CA ILE A 69 -11.04 9.39 -6.89
C ILE A 69 -11.60 9.98 -8.18
N GLU A 70 -12.41 9.22 -8.93
CA GLU A 70 -13.04 9.66 -10.19
C GLU A 70 -14.22 10.62 -9.95
N GLU A 71 -15.09 10.29 -8.98
CA GLU A 71 -16.37 10.99 -8.81
C GLU A 71 -16.30 12.17 -7.83
N ALA A 72 -15.35 12.15 -6.90
CA ALA A 72 -15.24 13.16 -5.84
C ALA A 72 -13.77 13.52 -5.51
N PRO A 73 -12.93 13.90 -6.51
CA PRO A 73 -11.52 14.20 -6.29
C PRO A 73 -11.29 15.33 -5.28
N GLU A 74 -12.18 16.32 -5.19
CA GLU A 74 -12.10 17.40 -4.20
C GLU A 74 -12.22 16.87 -2.78
N ARG A 75 -13.08 15.86 -2.57
CA ARG A 75 -13.21 15.20 -1.27
C ARG A 75 -11.96 14.40 -0.90
N VAL A 76 -11.35 13.71 -1.87
CA VAL A 76 -10.06 13.02 -1.66
C VAL A 76 -8.99 14.02 -1.24
N ILE A 77 -8.89 15.17 -1.94
CA ILE A 77 -7.95 16.24 -1.64
C ILE A 77 -8.19 16.84 -0.24
N GLU A 78 -9.46 17.06 0.13
CA GLU A 78 -9.84 17.57 1.45
C GLU A 78 -9.41 16.59 2.55
N ILE A 79 -9.73 15.30 2.41
CA ILE A 79 -9.32 14.24 3.35
C ILE A 79 -7.81 14.19 3.47
N ALA A 80 -7.11 14.21 2.33
CA ALA A 80 -5.65 14.18 2.32
C ALA A 80 -5.04 15.36 3.08
N ARG A 81 -5.59 16.57 2.91
CA ARG A 81 -5.13 17.78 3.64
C ARG A 81 -5.41 17.70 5.13
N VAL A 82 -6.58 17.22 5.54
CA VAL A 82 -6.97 17.08 6.95
C VAL A 82 -6.07 16.08 7.67
N LEU A 83 -5.75 14.94 7.01
CA LEU A 83 -4.97 13.85 7.61
C LEU A 83 -3.45 13.97 7.35
N GLY A 84 -3.02 14.94 6.54
CA GLY A 84 -1.60 15.12 6.20
C GLY A 84 -1.08 14.11 5.17
N ILE A 85 -1.97 13.51 4.37
CA ILE A 85 -1.61 12.55 3.30
C ILE A 85 -0.93 13.32 2.15
N GLY A 86 0.29 12.92 1.83
CA GLY A 86 1.07 13.45 0.72
C GLY A 86 0.88 12.68 -0.59
N THR A 87 0.60 11.37 -0.50
CA THR A 87 0.39 10.51 -1.68
C THR A 87 -0.86 9.64 -1.51
N VAL A 88 -1.71 9.67 -2.53
CA VAL A 88 -2.93 8.88 -2.67
C VAL A 88 -2.62 7.65 -3.53
N TYR A 89 -2.92 6.46 -3.04
CA TYR A 89 -2.81 5.22 -3.82
C TYR A 89 -4.17 4.59 -4.05
N CYS A 90 -4.40 4.12 -5.28
CA CYS A 90 -5.54 3.27 -5.62
C CYS A 90 -5.11 1.80 -5.49
N PRO A 91 -5.67 1.02 -4.55
CA PRO A 91 -5.11 -0.32 -4.25
C PRO A 91 -5.68 -1.43 -5.11
N ALA A 92 -6.85 -1.27 -5.69
CA ALA A 92 -7.51 -2.34 -6.43
C ALA A 92 -8.76 -1.86 -7.16
N LEU A 93 -9.23 -2.71 -8.09
CA LEU A 93 -10.60 -2.68 -8.60
C LEU A 93 -11.43 -3.75 -7.90
N PRO A 94 -12.76 -3.56 -7.80
CA PRO A 94 -13.67 -4.65 -7.44
C PRO A 94 -13.48 -5.85 -8.37
N PRO A 95 -13.56 -7.10 -7.87
CA PRO A 95 -13.28 -8.30 -8.66
C PRO A 95 -14.15 -8.47 -9.92
N ASP A 96 -15.37 -7.97 -9.88
CA ASP A 96 -16.36 -8.05 -10.97
C ASP A 96 -16.10 -7.06 -12.12
N VAL A 97 -15.18 -6.10 -11.94
CA VAL A 97 -14.82 -5.10 -12.96
C VAL A 97 -13.34 -5.17 -13.36
N GLN A 98 -12.64 -6.23 -12.96
CA GLN A 98 -11.24 -6.44 -13.35
C GLN A 98 -11.14 -6.72 -14.85
N PRO A 99 -10.22 -6.04 -15.58
CA PRO A 99 -10.01 -6.27 -16.99
C PRO A 99 -9.42 -7.67 -17.28
N ASP A 100 -9.73 -8.24 -18.44
CA ASP A 100 -9.27 -9.56 -18.86
C ASP A 100 -8.33 -9.56 -20.09
N THR A 101 -8.03 -8.38 -20.65
CA THR A 101 -7.13 -8.17 -21.77
C THR A 101 -6.13 -7.05 -21.49
N GLY A 102 -4.97 -7.09 -22.14
CA GLY A 102 -3.95 -6.04 -22.01
C GLY A 102 -4.47 -4.66 -22.42
N VAL A 103 -5.28 -4.60 -23.49
CA VAL A 103 -5.92 -3.34 -23.93
C VAL A 103 -6.86 -2.76 -22.87
N ALA A 104 -7.65 -3.61 -22.20
CA ALA A 104 -8.55 -3.15 -21.14
C ALA A 104 -7.79 -2.67 -19.88
N TRP A 105 -6.66 -3.29 -19.56
CA TRP A 105 -5.75 -2.80 -18.50
C TRP A 105 -5.07 -1.48 -18.89
N GLU A 106 -4.69 -1.28 -20.15
CA GLU A 106 -4.16 0.00 -20.63
C GLU A 106 -5.23 1.11 -20.57
N ILE A 107 -6.48 0.79 -20.93
CA ILE A 107 -7.62 1.70 -20.74
C ILE A 107 -7.80 2.09 -19.26
N LEU A 108 -7.65 1.12 -18.34
CA LEU A 108 -7.62 1.44 -16.90
C LEU A 108 -6.47 2.40 -16.56
N GLY A 109 -5.30 2.20 -17.15
CA GLY A 109 -4.18 3.14 -17.01
C GLY A 109 -4.57 4.56 -17.42
N HIS A 110 -5.20 4.73 -18.58
CA HIS A 110 -5.72 6.05 -19.03
C HIS A 110 -6.75 6.64 -18.07
N ARG A 111 -7.65 5.82 -17.52
CA ARG A 111 -8.62 6.26 -16.48
C ARG A 111 -7.91 6.75 -15.23
N LEU A 112 -6.92 5.99 -14.74
CA LEU A 112 -6.09 6.38 -13.58
C LEU A 112 -5.34 7.68 -13.83
N ALA A 113 -4.76 7.86 -15.03
CA ALA A 113 -4.08 9.10 -15.41
C ALA A 113 -5.03 10.31 -15.35
N ALA A 114 -6.24 10.14 -15.87
CA ALA A 114 -7.28 11.19 -15.85
C ALA A 114 -7.78 11.48 -14.43
N ALA A 115 -8.12 10.44 -13.65
CA ALA A 115 -8.59 10.55 -12.27
C ALA A 115 -7.53 11.15 -11.32
N GLY A 116 -6.27 10.80 -11.52
CA GLY A 116 -5.16 11.32 -10.73
C GLY A 116 -4.76 12.77 -11.07
N LYS A 117 -5.21 13.31 -12.21
CA LYS A 117 -4.83 14.67 -12.60
C LYS A 117 -5.24 15.74 -11.57
N PRO A 118 -6.49 15.82 -11.08
CA PRO A 118 -6.87 16.78 -10.05
C PRO A 118 -6.06 16.61 -8.75
N ILE A 119 -5.73 15.38 -8.38
CA ILE A 119 -4.94 15.06 -7.21
C ILE A 119 -3.53 15.65 -7.35
N ARG A 120 -2.87 15.41 -8.50
CA ARG A 120 -1.54 15.96 -8.80
C ARG A 120 -1.55 17.48 -8.93
N ASP A 121 -2.58 18.06 -9.54
CA ASP A 121 -2.76 19.52 -9.66
C ASP A 121 -2.89 20.18 -8.27
N ALA A 122 -3.38 19.44 -7.27
CA ALA A 122 -3.46 19.89 -5.89
C ALA A 122 -2.11 19.74 -5.11
N GLY A 123 -1.06 19.25 -5.77
CA GLY A 123 0.28 19.05 -5.21
C GLY A 123 0.49 17.73 -4.46
N LEU A 124 -0.43 16.77 -4.62
CA LEU A 124 -0.34 15.43 -4.02
C LEU A 124 0.26 14.42 -5.01
N GLY A 125 0.93 13.39 -4.51
CA GLY A 125 1.30 12.23 -5.29
C GLY A 125 0.06 11.36 -5.61
N PHE A 126 0.13 10.63 -6.74
CA PHE A 126 -0.92 9.69 -7.10
C PHE A 126 -0.33 8.43 -7.72
N GLY A 127 -0.71 7.26 -7.21
CA GLY A 127 -0.16 5.98 -7.63
C GLY A 127 -1.13 4.80 -7.58
N TRP A 128 -0.65 3.68 -8.09
CA TRP A 128 -1.27 2.37 -8.00
C TRP A 128 -0.57 1.53 -6.94
N HIS A 129 -1.35 0.75 -6.19
CA HIS A 129 -0.86 -0.32 -5.33
C HIS A 129 -1.24 -1.68 -5.94
N ASN A 130 -0.30 -2.59 -6.04
CA ASN A 130 -0.51 -3.91 -6.67
C ASN A 130 -0.88 -5.00 -5.67
N HIS A 131 -1.54 -6.03 -6.21
CA HIS A 131 -1.64 -7.37 -5.65
C HIS A 131 -0.89 -8.37 -6.56
N ASP A 132 -1.25 -9.64 -6.53
CA ASP A 132 -0.59 -10.68 -7.32
C ASP A 132 -1.03 -10.70 -8.79
N LEU A 133 -2.30 -10.41 -9.04
CA LEU A 133 -2.91 -10.53 -10.37
C LEU A 133 -2.27 -9.63 -11.43
N GLU A 134 -1.70 -8.50 -11.03
CA GLU A 134 -1.05 -7.55 -11.94
C GLU A 134 0.25 -8.08 -12.55
N PHE A 135 0.78 -9.18 -12.03
CA PHE A 135 1.99 -9.83 -12.53
C PHE A 135 1.74 -11.14 -13.28
N ILE A 136 0.49 -11.61 -13.34
CA ILE A 136 0.11 -12.84 -14.01
C ILE A 136 -0.21 -12.54 -15.47
N ALA A 137 0.49 -13.22 -16.39
CA ALA A 137 0.26 -13.03 -17.82
C ALA A 137 -1.19 -13.38 -18.19
N LEU A 138 -1.85 -12.48 -18.89
CA LEU A 138 -3.19 -12.66 -19.44
C LEU A 138 -3.18 -13.63 -20.62
N LYS A 139 -4.36 -14.04 -21.12
CA LYS A 139 -4.50 -14.94 -22.26
C LYS A 139 -3.90 -14.40 -23.56
N ASP A 140 -3.84 -13.07 -23.71
CA ASP A 140 -3.22 -12.38 -24.82
C ASP A 140 -1.69 -12.16 -24.64
N GLY A 141 -1.13 -12.64 -23.53
CA GLY A 141 0.28 -12.52 -23.19
C GLY A 141 0.67 -11.20 -22.50
N ALA A 142 -0.26 -10.27 -22.36
CA ALA A 142 0.00 -9.01 -21.69
C ALA A 142 0.18 -9.21 -20.17
N ILE A 143 0.99 -8.36 -19.55
CA ILE A 143 1.12 -8.27 -18.09
C ILE A 143 0.35 -7.03 -17.61
N PRO A 144 -0.64 -7.18 -16.73
CA PRO A 144 -1.53 -6.10 -16.32
C PRO A 144 -0.80 -4.83 -15.82
N LEU A 145 0.21 -4.96 -14.95
CA LEU A 145 0.93 -3.80 -14.43
C LEU A 145 1.65 -3.01 -15.55
N GLU A 146 2.23 -3.73 -16.52
CA GLU A 146 2.87 -3.06 -17.68
C GLU A 146 1.85 -2.30 -18.51
N ALA A 147 0.67 -2.87 -18.73
CA ALA A 147 -0.42 -2.23 -19.46
C ALA A 147 -0.96 -0.99 -18.71
N ILE A 148 -1.17 -1.08 -17.38
CA ILE A 148 -1.50 0.10 -16.57
C ILE A 148 -0.49 1.23 -16.77
N PHE A 149 0.80 0.91 -16.67
CA PHE A 149 1.86 1.91 -16.80
C PHE A 149 2.02 2.46 -18.22
N ALA A 150 1.66 1.69 -19.24
CA ALA A 150 1.61 2.19 -20.63
C ALA A 150 0.51 3.25 -20.80
N GLY A 151 -0.69 3.02 -20.22
CA GLY A 151 -1.78 3.98 -20.23
C GLY A 151 -1.60 5.17 -19.28
N ALA A 152 -0.72 5.05 -18.28
CA ALA A 152 -0.49 6.07 -17.26
C ALA A 152 1.02 6.32 -17.02
N PRO A 153 1.71 7.03 -17.93
CA PRO A 153 3.16 7.22 -17.84
C PRO A 153 3.62 8.00 -16.60
N GLU A 154 2.76 8.78 -15.97
CA GLU A 154 3.06 9.58 -14.76
C GLU A 154 2.63 8.88 -13.46
N LEU A 155 2.03 7.70 -13.54
CA LEU A 155 1.50 6.99 -12.38
C LEU A 155 2.65 6.49 -11.49
N GLU A 156 2.60 6.84 -10.21
CA GLU A 156 3.51 6.31 -9.21
C GLU A 156 3.14 4.87 -8.85
N TRP A 157 4.07 4.16 -8.25
CA TRP A 157 3.87 2.79 -7.80
C TRP A 157 4.18 2.64 -6.32
N GLN A 158 3.17 2.20 -5.56
CA GLN A 158 3.39 1.61 -4.24
C GLN A 158 3.54 0.10 -4.42
N ALA A 159 4.78 -0.37 -4.36
CA ALA A 159 5.10 -1.76 -4.62
C ALA A 159 4.83 -2.65 -3.40
N ASP A 160 3.83 -3.53 -3.48
CA ASP A 160 3.71 -4.65 -2.54
C ASP A 160 4.58 -5.80 -3.02
N ILE A 161 5.69 -5.99 -2.34
CA ILE A 161 6.73 -6.96 -2.71
C ILE A 161 6.27 -8.39 -2.44
N ALA A 162 5.48 -8.61 -1.40
CA ALA A 162 5.03 -9.95 -1.04
C ALA A 162 3.91 -10.44 -1.98
N TRP A 163 2.98 -9.59 -2.37
CA TRP A 163 2.00 -9.93 -3.40
C TRP A 163 2.67 -10.19 -4.75
N LEU A 164 3.66 -9.38 -5.13
CA LEU A 164 4.49 -9.62 -6.32
C LEU A 164 5.17 -10.99 -6.26
N ALA A 165 5.86 -11.31 -5.16
CA ALA A 165 6.51 -12.60 -5.00
C ALA A 165 5.51 -13.77 -4.98
N ARG A 166 4.31 -13.59 -4.40
CA ARG A 166 3.23 -14.59 -4.36
C ARG A 166 2.69 -14.93 -5.75
N SER A 167 2.74 -14.00 -6.69
CA SER A 167 2.40 -14.26 -8.10
C SER A 167 3.39 -15.21 -8.81
N GLY A 168 4.57 -15.43 -8.22
CA GLY A 168 5.68 -16.17 -8.82
C GLY A 168 6.64 -15.30 -9.62
N ALA A 169 6.42 -13.99 -9.70
CA ALA A 169 7.32 -13.07 -10.38
C ALA A 169 8.54 -12.76 -9.51
N ASP A 170 9.67 -12.39 -10.13
CA ASP A 170 10.91 -12.02 -9.45
C ASP A 170 10.87 -10.55 -8.98
N PRO A 171 10.82 -10.28 -7.66
CA PRO A 171 10.79 -8.93 -7.14
C PRO A 171 11.99 -8.07 -7.58
N PHE A 172 13.19 -8.62 -7.65
CA PHE A 172 14.38 -7.86 -8.03
C PHE A 172 14.30 -7.38 -9.48
N HIS A 173 13.75 -8.23 -10.38
CA HIS A 173 13.52 -7.84 -11.77
C HIS A 173 12.56 -6.64 -11.87
N TRP A 174 11.42 -6.70 -11.17
CA TRP A 174 10.40 -5.66 -11.23
C TRP A 174 10.85 -4.36 -10.57
N ILE A 175 11.54 -4.45 -9.44
CA ILE A 175 12.14 -3.28 -8.77
C ILE A 175 13.11 -2.57 -9.69
N ALA A 176 14.04 -3.30 -10.35
CA ALA A 176 15.01 -2.71 -11.25
C ALA A 176 14.35 -2.08 -12.48
N ARG A 177 13.31 -2.74 -13.03
CA ARG A 177 12.62 -2.28 -14.23
C ARG A 177 11.82 -1.00 -14.04
N PHE A 178 11.21 -0.82 -12.88
CA PHE A 178 10.32 0.31 -12.58
C PHE A 178 10.79 1.17 -11.40
N ALA A 179 12.09 1.18 -11.14
CA ALA A 179 12.71 1.90 -10.03
C ALA A 179 12.26 3.37 -9.91
N ASP A 180 12.12 4.05 -11.06
CA ASP A 180 11.74 5.47 -11.12
C ASP A 180 10.27 5.72 -10.80
N ARG A 181 9.42 4.67 -10.71
CA ARG A 181 8.00 4.78 -10.36
C ARG A 181 7.73 4.44 -8.92
N ILE A 182 8.60 3.66 -8.26
CA ILE A 182 8.39 3.20 -6.89
C ILE A 182 8.61 4.38 -5.93
N THR A 183 7.52 4.87 -5.33
CA THR A 183 7.53 5.98 -4.38
C THR A 183 7.17 5.55 -2.96
N ALA A 184 6.51 4.39 -2.82
CA ALA A 184 6.30 3.71 -1.55
C ALA A 184 6.38 2.19 -1.72
N VAL A 185 6.52 1.48 -0.63
CA VAL A 185 6.67 0.01 -0.60
C VAL A 185 5.83 -0.57 0.53
N HIS A 186 5.05 -1.61 0.25
CA HIS A 186 4.52 -2.47 1.29
C HIS A 186 5.54 -3.54 1.65
N VAL A 187 5.93 -3.51 2.93
CA VAL A 187 6.86 -4.44 3.57
C VAL A 187 6.03 -5.51 4.25
N LYS A 188 5.89 -6.65 3.59
CA LYS A 188 5.02 -7.76 3.96
C LYS A 188 5.76 -9.07 3.73
N ASP A 189 5.48 -10.13 4.47
CA ASP A 189 6.23 -11.38 4.35
C ASP A 189 5.31 -12.60 4.16
N ILE A 190 5.85 -13.62 3.53
CA ILE A 190 5.13 -14.84 3.17
C ILE A 190 5.62 -15.97 4.06
N ALA A 191 4.72 -16.65 4.76
CA ALA A 191 5.06 -17.84 5.54
C ALA A 191 5.54 -18.99 4.63
N PRO A 192 6.40 -19.89 5.14
CA PRO A 192 6.69 -21.12 4.44
C PRO A 192 5.43 -21.89 4.05
N ALA A 193 5.49 -22.60 2.91
CA ALA A 193 4.32 -23.31 2.35
C ALA A 193 3.64 -24.19 3.42
N GLY A 194 2.32 -24.04 3.53
CA GLY A 194 1.48 -24.77 4.49
C GLY A 194 1.51 -24.26 5.93
N GLN A 195 2.29 -23.21 6.23
CA GLN A 195 2.27 -22.54 7.53
C GLN A 195 1.35 -21.33 7.54
N ASN A 196 0.98 -20.86 8.73
CA ASN A 196 0.12 -19.69 8.97
C ASN A 196 -1.18 -19.68 8.14
N THR A 197 -1.77 -20.84 7.87
CA THR A 197 -3.00 -20.96 7.07
C THR A 197 -4.18 -20.19 7.65
N GLY A 198 -4.21 -19.97 8.96
CA GLY A 198 -5.22 -19.15 9.62
C GLY A 198 -4.89 -17.64 9.63
N GLU A 199 -3.79 -17.25 9.02
CA GLU A 199 -3.36 -15.88 8.74
C GLU A 199 -3.10 -15.70 7.22
N ASP A 200 -3.82 -16.45 6.39
CA ASP A 200 -3.80 -16.46 4.92
C ASP A 200 -2.40 -16.74 4.30
N GLY A 201 -1.55 -17.45 5.06
CA GLY A 201 -0.18 -17.76 4.66
C GLY A 201 0.78 -16.57 4.72
N TRP A 202 0.40 -15.49 5.38
CA TRP A 202 1.30 -14.37 5.67
C TRP A 202 2.14 -14.63 6.92
N ALA A 203 3.25 -13.92 7.04
CA ALA A 203 4.12 -13.95 8.21
C ALA A 203 4.39 -12.52 8.72
N ASP A 204 4.77 -12.41 9.99
CA ASP A 204 5.39 -11.17 10.48
C ASP A 204 6.64 -10.89 9.65
N VAL A 205 6.91 -9.64 9.32
CA VAL A 205 8.07 -9.24 8.49
C VAL A 205 9.37 -9.74 9.10
N GLY A 206 10.22 -10.37 8.29
CA GLY A 206 11.48 -10.97 8.71
C GLY A 206 11.35 -12.38 9.31
N TYR A 207 10.13 -12.90 9.39
CA TYR A 207 9.83 -14.26 9.85
C TYR A 207 9.24 -15.15 8.76
N GLY A 208 9.22 -14.64 7.54
CA GLY A 208 8.77 -15.36 6.35
C GLY A 208 9.91 -15.86 5.48
N THR A 209 9.70 -15.87 4.19
CA THR A 209 10.61 -16.46 3.19
C THR A 209 11.28 -15.45 2.28
N LEU A 210 10.93 -14.16 2.37
CA LEU A 210 11.49 -13.14 1.50
C LEU A 210 12.88 -12.68 2.00
N ASP A 211 13.79 -12.43 1.06
CA ASP A 211 15.12 -11.84 1.34
C ASP A 211 14.98 -10.32 1.57
N TRP A 212 14.41 -9.92 2.71
CA TRP A 212 14.20 -8.51 3.03
C TRP A 212 15.50 -7.69 3.08
N PRO A 213 16.64 -8.17 3.60
CA PRO A 213 17.89 -7.42 3.52
C PRO A 213 18.31 -7.08 2.08
N GLY A 214 18.24 -8.06 1.16
CA GLY A 214 18.51 -7.85 -0.26
C GLY A 214 17.50 -6.93 -0.92
N LEU A 215 16.20 -7.14 -0.67
CA LEU A 215 15.11 -6.32 -1.18
C LEU A 215 15.22 -4.87 -0.72
N MET A 216 15.49 -4.62 0.57
CA MET A 216 15.66 -3.27 1.09
C MET A 216 16.86 -2.56 0.46
N THR A 217 17.93 -3.29 0.16
CA THR A 217 19.07 -2.72 -0.58
C THR A 217 18.66 -2.24 -1.97
N ALA A 218 17.89 -3.06 -2.71
CA ALA A 218 17.40 -2.70 -4.04
C ALA A 218 16.37 -1.54 -3.99
N LEU A 219 15.46 -1.58 -3.02
CA LEU A 219 14.39 -0.59 -2.87
C LEU A 219 14.91 0.80 -2.46
N ARG A 220 15.95 0.86 -1.63
CA ARG A 220 16.60 2.13 -1.26
C ARG A 220 17.28 2.82 -2.45
N ALA A 221 17.58 2.10 -3.52
CA ALA A 221 18.11 2.66 -4.76
C ALA A 221 17.01 3.25 -5.67
N THR A 222 15.73 3.08 -5.33
CA THR A 222 14.58 3.62 -6.05
C THR A 222 14.18 5.01 -5.54
N ARG A 223 13.00 5.50 -5.94
CA ARG A 223 12.42 6.74 -5.40
C ARG A 223 11.59 6.54 -4.14
N ALA A 224 11.55 5.32 -3.59
CA ALA A 224 10.76 4.99 -2.40
C ALA A 224 11.16 5.85 -1.19
N ARG A 225 10.14 6.45 -0.56
CA ARG A 225 10.29 7.29 0.64
C ARG A 225 9.51 6.75 1.84
N HIS A 226 8.49 5.93 1.57
CA HIS A 226 7.62 5.34 2.57
C HIS A 226 7.68 3.82 2.49
N PHE A 227 7.96 3.20 3.63
CA PHE A 227 8.02 1.75 3.78
C PHE A 227 6.95 1.34 4.78
N VAL A 228 5.90 0.69 4.29
CA VAL A 228 4.67 0.42 5.03
C VAL A 228 4.61 -1.05 5.42
N ILE A 229 4.72 -1.35 6.69
CA ILE A 229 4.56 -2.69 7.23
C ILE A 229 3.10 -3.09 7.17
N GLU A 230 2.81 -4.23 6.53
CA GLU A 230 1.45 -4.73 6.37
C GLU A 230 1.34 -6.24 6.55
N HIS A 231 0.16 -6.67 7.00
CA HIS A 231 -0.30 -8.05 7.05
C HIS A 231 -1.83 -8.09 6.87
N ASP A 232 -2.34 -8.84 5.89
CA ASP A 232 -3.77 -8.80 5.58
C ASP A 232 -4.66 -9.37 6.68
N ASN A 233 -4.18 -10.34 7.45
CA ASN A 233 -5.01 -11.03 8.42
C ASN A 233 -4.20 -11.54 9.64
N PRO A 234 -3.55 -10.66 10.45
CA PRO A 234 -2.84 -11.10 11.63
C PRO A 234 -3.84 -11.53 12.70
N ARG A 235 -3.57 -12.62 13.40
CA ARG A 235 -4.36 -13.05 14.56
C ARG A 235 -4.11 -12.20 15.80
N ASP A 236 -2.93 -11.59 15.86
CA ASP A 236 -2.50 -10.71 16.94
C ASP A 236 -1.78 -9.50 16.32
N PRO A 237 -2.45 -8.35 16.22
CA PRO A 237 -1.91 -7.16 15.59
C PRO A 237 -0.75 -6.53 16.38
N GLU A 238 -0.70 -6.70 17.70
CA GLU A 238 0.38 -6.18 18.53
C GLU A 238 1.65 -7.00 18.34
N ARG A 239 1.57 -8.34 18.38
CA ARG A 239 2.67 -9.24 18.02
C ARG A 239 3.21 -8.90 16.63
N PHE A 240 2.32 -8.80 15.65
CA PHE A 240 2.69 -8.48 14.27
C PHE A 240 3.43 -7.14 14.19
N ALA A 241 2.86 -6.09 14.76
CA ALA A 241 3.44 -4.75 14.72
C ALA A 241 4.81 -4.71 15.38
N GLU A 242 4.97 -5.29 16.58
CA GLU A 242 6.22 -5.27 17.34
C GLU A 242 7.34 -6.05 16.63
N ARG A 243 7.05 -7.29 16.24
CA ARG A 243 8.03 -8.16 15.60
C ARG A 243 8.48 -7.64 14.24
N SER A 244 7.51 -7.18 13.45
CA SER A 244 7.78 -6.67 12.10
C SER A 244 8.61 -5.38 12.14
N LEU A 245 8.30 -4.45 13.04
CA LEU A 245 9.10 -3.23 13.18
C LEU A 245 10.52 -3.54 13.63
N THR A 246 10.67 -4.42 14.62
CA THR A 246 11.99 -4.83 15.14
C THR A 246 12.84 -5.48 14.04
N ALA A 247 12.27 -6.37 13.24
CA ALA A 247 12.97 -6.99 12.12
C ALA A 247 13.31 -5.97 11.02
N ALA A 248 12.34 -5.15 10.62
CA ALA A 248 12.52 -4.16 9.56
C ALA A 248 13.60 -3.12 9.88
N GLN A 249 13.76 -2.73 11.14
CA GLN A 249 14.82 -1.81 11.58
C GLN A 249 16.23 -2.40 11.49
N ALA A 250 16.35 -3.72 11.34
CA ALA A 250 17.62 -4.41 11.20
C ALA A 250 18.07 -4.64 9.74
N PHE A 251 17.23 -4.31 8.74
CA PHE A 251 17.50 -4.50 7.31
C PHE A 251 18.37 -3.41 6.68
#